data_6df019971abf1bbf1a115dad7d8477b8
#
_entry.id   6df019971abf1bbf1a115dad7d8477b8
#
_cell.length_a   1.000
_cell.length_b   1.000
_cell.length_c   1.000
_cell.angle_alpha   90.00
_cell.angle_beta   90.00
_cell.angle_gamma   90.00
#
_symmetry.space_group_name_H-M   'P 1'
#
loop_
_entity.id
_entity.type
_entity.pdbx_description
1 polymer ?
#
loop_
_entity_poly.entity_id
_entity_poly.type
_entity_poly.pdbx_seq_one_letter_code
_entity_poly.pdbx_strand_id
1 'polypeptide(L)'
;VPIYAGQVPDPVPLSDSPDHAGRRRVLRAGLAGAATLAVGGGAGASAVRYADTHLSPTARVAPRPTEPGRYATRVLFQGSPDRDEVCLTFDDGPDPRWTPMVLDMLAELGASATFFVLGEAVAAHPDLVARQAETGHEVGVHNWVHTDVYGVEVDALRDSVDRTITAIQDAGAPQPALWRPPYGRVDAPALMVAAERDLDILLWSEHTPTARLARDVADTAHAGSVILCHDGRTQPNEELLRAVGESISALQGQGMTFVTASRLMEGSEIGS
;
A
#
# COMPACT_ATOMS: atom_id res chain seq x y z
N VAL A 1 -3.91 -30.52 -13.06
CA VAL A 1 -3.28 -29.83 -11.95
C VAL A 1 -4.25 -29.89 -10.77
N PRO A 2 -3.93 -30.46 -9.59
CA PRO A 2 -4.87 -30.57 -8.52
C PRO A 2 -5.04 -29.23 -7.79
N ILE A 3 -6.30 -28.81 -7.73
CA ILE A 3 -6.81 -27.71 -6.92
C ILE A 3 -6.59 -28.11 -5.44
N TYR A 4 -5.88 -27.30 -4.67
CA TYR A 4 -5.79 -27.42 -3.23
C TYR A 4 -7.17 -27.14 -2.64
N ALA A 5 -7.92 -28.21 -2.38
CA ALA A 5 -9.09 -28.17 -1.51
C ALA A 5 -8.57 -28.10 -0.06
N GLY A 6 -8.34 -26.88 0.44
CA GLY A 6 -8.16 -26.65 1.86
C GLY A 6 -9.45 -27.06 2.57
N GLN A 7 -9.38 -28.08 3.42
CA GLN A 7 -10.46 -28.45 4.32
C GLN A 7 -10.80 -27.24 5.20
N VAL A 8 -12.01 -26.72 5.04
CA VAL A 8 -12.61 -25.81 6.01
C VAL A 8 -12.78 -26.62 7.30
N PRO A 9 -12.21 -26.22 8.42
CA PRO A 9 -12.45 -26.90 9.68
C PRO A 9 -13.93 -26.83 10.04
N ASP A 10 -14.51 -27.91 10.51
CA ASP A 10 -15.87 -27.99 10.99
C ASP A 10 -16.13 -26.89 12.04
N PRO A 11 -17.31 -26.26 12.03
CA PRO A 11 -17.65 -25.27 13.03
C PRO A 11 -17.64 -25.92 14.43
N VAL A 12 -16.83 -25.35 15.31
CA VAL A 12 -16.82 -25.73 16.73
C VAL A 12 -18.22 -25.55 17.28
N PRO A 13 -18.85 -26.55 17.91
CA PRO A 13 -20.17 -26.38 18.50
C PRO A 13 -20.09 -25.30 19.58
N LEU A 14 -20.95 -24.30 19.47
CA LEU A 14 -21.13 -23.28 20.48
C LEU A 14 -21.62 -23.97 21.76
N SER A 15 -20.76 -24.12 22.74
CA SER A 15 -21.14 -24.49 24.09
C SER A 15 -22.01 -23.39 24.67
N ASP A 16 -23.08 -23.78 25.34
CA ASP A 16 -24.12 -22.96 25.93
C ASP A 16 -23.63 -21.62 26.48
N SER A 17 -24.22 -20.54 25.98
CA SER A 17 -23.94 -19.17 26.40
C SER A 17 -24.32 -18.99 27.87
N PRO A 18 -23.44 -18.42 28.70
CA PRO A 18 -23.85 -18.01 30.05
C PRO A 18 -24.87 -16.89 29.96
N ASP A 19 -25.87 -17.02 30.79
CA ASP A 19 -27.08 -16.24 31.00
C ASP A 19 -26.94 -14.75 30.70
N HIS A 20 -27.81 -14.23 29.82
CA HIS A 20 -27.91 -12.83 29.44
C HIS A 20 -28.14 -11.86 30.62
N ALA A 21 -28.57 -12.36 31.77
CA ALA A 21 -28.75 -11.58 33.00
C ALA A 21 -27.40 -11.09 33.58
N GLY A 22 -26.34 -11.88 33.47
CA GLY A 22 -25.01 -11.48 33.96
C GLY A 22 -24.37 -10.34 33.14
N ARG A 23 -24.57 -10.33 31.81
CA ARG A 23 -24.03 -9.27 30.96
C ARG A 23 -24.68 -7.91 31.19
N ARG A 24 -25.99 -7.89 31.48
CA ARG A 24 -26.68 -6.63 31.79
C ARG A 24 -26.26 -6.03 33.14
N ARG A 25 -25.87 -6.86 34.11
CA ARG A 25 -25.35 -6.37 35.42
C ARG A 25 -23.95 -5.78 35.31
N VAL A 26 -23.06 -6.36 34.49
CA VAL A 26 -21.70 -5.83 34.28
C VAL A 26 -21.73 -4.49 33.56
N LEU A 27 -22.58 -4.33 32.55
CA LEU A 27 -22.76 -3.06 31.81
C LEU A 27 -23.36 -1.96 32.74
N ARG A 28 -24.31 -2.32 33.62
CA ARG A 28 -24.87 -1.34 34.58
C ARG A 28 -23.88 -0.95 35.67
N ALA A 29 -23.04 -1.84 36.15
CA ALA A 29 -21.96 -1.54 37.09
C ALA A 29 -20.88 -0.63 36.48
N GLY A 30 -20.54 -0.85 35.18
CA GLY A 30 -19.61 0.02 34.45
C GLY A 30 -20.11 1.43 34.24
N LEU A 31 -21.40 1.63 33.93
CA LEU A 31 -22.02 2.94 33.76
C LEU A 31 -22.18 3.66 35.09
N ALA A 32 -22.47 2.97 36.20
CA ALA A 32 -22.56 3.57 37.54
C ALA A 32 -21.16 4.01 38.03
N GLY A 33 -20.09 3.25 37.71
CA GLY A 33 -18.72 3.60 38.03
C GLY A 33 -18.20 4.82 37.26
N ALA A 34 -18.58 4.96 36.00
CA ALA A 34 -18.23 6.12 35.19
C ALA A 34 -18.94 7.40 35.65
N ALA A 35 -20.20 7.31 36.11
CA ALA A 35 -20.95 8.46 36.61
C ALA A 35 -20.39 8.99 37.96
N THR A 36 -19.83 8.13 38.78
CA THR A 36 -19.26 8.52 40.08
C THR A 36 -17.87 9.18 39.94
N LEU A 37 -17.11 8.86 38.88
CA LEU A 37 -15.81 9.49 38.59
C LEU A 37 -15.93 10.87 37.90
N ALA A 38 -17.09 11.21 37.34
CA ALA A 38 -17.31 12.47 36.64
C ALA A 38 -17.38 13.70 37.59
N VAL A 39 -17.43 13.50 38.90
CA VAL A 39 -17.53 14.57 39.91
C VAL A 39 -16.16 15.00 40.48
N GLY A 40 -15.08 14.24 40.20
CA GLY A 40 -13.72 14.58 40.62
C GLY A 40 -12.86 15.03 39.43
N GLY A 41 -12.58 16.32 39.32
CA GLY A 41 -11.89 16.93 38.17
C GLY A 41 -10.62 16.20 37.70
N GLY A 42 -10.47 16.09 36.41
CA GLY A 42 -9.25 15.63 35.70
C GLY A 42 -9.10 14.12 35.50
N ALA A 43 -9.36 13.27 36.48
CA ALA A 43 -9.20 11.82 36.36
C ALA A 43 -10.31 11.15 35.52
N GLY A 44 -11.53 11.70 35.56
CA GLY A 44 -12.67 11.21 34.79
C GLY A 44 -12.49 11.38 33.28
N ALA A 45 -11.96 12.52 32.84
CA ALA A 45 -11.71 12.80 31.45
C ALA A 45 -10.62 11.87 30.86
N SER A 46 -9.60 11.55 31.65
CA SER A 46 -8.54 10.61 31.24
C SER A 46 -9.04 9.17 31.15
N ALA A 47 -9.91 8.74 32.09
CA ALA A 47 -10.50 7.41 32.08
C ALA A 47 -11.48 7.22 30.90
N VAL A 48 -12.27 8.24 30.57
CA VAL A 48 -13.16 8.21 29.41
C VAL A 48 -12.36 8.18 28.12
N ARG A 49 -11.30 9.00 27.98
CA ARG A 49 -10.39 8.95 26.82
C ARG A 49 -9.68 7.60 26.71
N TYR A 50 -9.24 7.03 27.82
CA TYR A 50 -8.60 5.71 27.82
C TYR A 50 -9.57 4.61 27.40
N ALA A 51 -10.81 4.63 27.86
CA ALA A 51 -11.85 3.70 27.47
C ALA A 51 -12.18 3.82 25.97
N ASP A 52 -12.33 5.05 25.45
CA ASP A 52 -12.61 5.28 24.03
C ASP A 52 -11.48 4.80 23.11
N THR A 53 -10.23 5.00 23.51
CA THR A 53 -9.09 4.61 22.67
C THR A 53 -8.75 3.11 22.74
N HIS A 54 -9.03 2.44 23.87
CA HIS A 54 -8.60 1.06 24.08
C HIS A 54 -9.74 0.05 24.15
N LEU A 55 -10.96 0.47 24.54
CA LEU A 55 -12.10 -0.44 24.70
C LEU A 55 -13.12 -0.37 23.56
N SER A 56 -13.05 0.63 22.71
CA SER A 56 -13.92 0.79 21.54
C SER A 56 -13.12 1.17 20.31
N PRO A 57 -12.44 0.21 19.65
CA PRO A 57 -11.71 0.49 18.41
C PRO A 57 -12.62 1.09 17.31
N THR A 58 -13.93 0.88 17.41
CA THR A 58 -14.94 1.41 16.50
C THR A 58 -15.42 2.83 16.88
N ALA A 59 -15.04 3.34 18.06
CA ALA A 59 -15.40 4.68 18.51
C ALA A 59 -14.39 5.76 18.10
N ARG A 60 -13.43 5.44 17.22
CA ARG A 60 -12.60 6.45 16.60
C ARG A 60 -13.50 7.44 15.87
N VAL A 61 -13.28 8.72 16.12
CA VAL A 61 -13.92 9.79 15.36
C VAL A 61 -13.60 9.50 13.89
N ALA A 62 -14.62 9.37 13.05
CA ALA A 62 -14.41 9.20 11.64
C ALA A 62 -13.47 10.31 11.13
N PRO A 63 -12.45 9.97 10.35
CA PRO A 63 -11.55 10.96 9.79
C PRO A 63 -12.38 11.99 9.00
N ARG A 64 -11.96 13.24 9.01
CA ARG A 64 -12.61 14.32 8.26
C ARG A 64 -11.58 14.95 7.33
N PRO A 65 -11.92 15.16 6.06
CA PRO A 65 -11.11 15.96 5.15
C PRO A 65 -10.82 17.34 5.75
N THR A 66 -9.67 17.90 5.41
CA THR A 66 -9.25 19.24 5.85
C THR A 66 -10.13 20.34 5.29
N GLU A 67 -10.64 20.14 4.06
CA GLU A 67 -11.48 21.10 3.35
C GLU A 67 -12.84 20.48 3.01
N PRO A 68 -13.92 21.29 2.96
CA PRO A 68 -15.21 20.81 2.46
C PRO A 68 -15.13 20.45 0.97
N GLY A 69 -15.64 19.27 0.61
CA GLY A 69 -15.63 18.86 -0.79
C GLY A 69 -16.08 17.42 -0.98
N ARG A 70 -16.05 16.98 -2.23
CA ARG A 70 -16.16 15.56 -2.59
C ARG A 70 -14.76 15.03 -2.80
N TYR A 71 -14.43 13.98 -2.08
CA TYR A 71 -13.16 13.30 -2.15
C TYR A 71 -13.38 11.89 -2.68
N ALA A 72 -12.57 11.48 -3.63
CA ALA A 72 -12.61 10.14 -4.20
C ALA A 72 -11.17 9.66 -4.44
N THR A 73 -10.93 8.38 -4.19
CA THR A 73 -9.71 7.68 -4.55
C THR A 73 -10.09 6.29 -5.03
N ARG A 74 -9.34 5.75 -5.96
CA ARG A 74 -9.49 4.38 -6.42
C ARG A 74 -8.51 3.49 -5.67
N VAL A 75 -8.93 2.24 -5.39
CA VAL A 75 -8.01 1.17 -4.94
C VAL A 75 -7.94 0.14 -6.05
N LEU A 76 -6.78 -0.01 -6.63
CA LEU A 76 -6.54 -0.77 -7.85
C LEU A 76 -5.57 -1.93 -7.57
N PHE A 77 -5.82 -3.09 -8.17
CA PHE A 77 -5.00 -4.30 -8.05
C PHE A 77 -4.40 -4.70 -9.40
N GLN A 78 -5.07 -4.33 -10.47
CA GLN A 78 -4.71 -4.67 -11.84
C GLN A 78 -5.34 -3.65 -12.79
N GLY A 79 -4.83 -3.57 -14.02
CA GLY A 79 -5.39 -2.79 -15.12
C GLY A 79 -6.42 -3.55 -15.95
N SER A 80 -6.78 -2.97 -17.10
CA SER A 80 -7.69 -3.63 -18.06
C SER A 80 -7.03 -4.86 -18.68
N PRO A 81 -7.75 -5.99 -18.81
CA PRO A 81 -7.28 -7.16 -19.54
C PRO A 81 -7.33 -7.01 -21.07
N ASP A 82 -7.87 -5.88 -21.57
CA ASP A 82 -8.11 -5.69 -23.02
C ASP A 82 -6.86 -5.26 -23.80
N ARG A 83 -5.75 -4.97 -23.11
CA ARG A 83 -4.48 -4.55 -23.69
C ARG A 83 -3.39 -5.49 -23.18
N ASP A 84 -2.51 -5.93 -24.08
CA ASP A 84 -1.35 -6.77 -23.74
C ASP A 84 -0.28 -5.92 -23.02
N GLU A 85 -0.69 -5.21 -21.96
CA GLU A 85 0.12 -4.35 -21.11
C GLU A 85 0.20 -4.93 -19.69
N VAL A 86 1.38 -4.86 -19.09
CA VAL A 86 1.64 -5.22 -17.68
C VAL A 86 2.46 -4.12 -17.01
N CYS A 87 2.34 -3.97 -15.71
CA CYS A 87 3.12 -3.01 -14.94
C CYS A 87 4.07 -3.72 -13.98
N LEU A 88 5.36 -3.45 -14.10
CA LEU A 88 6.35 -3.82 -13.12
C LEU A 88 6.48 -2.69 -12.09
N THR A 89 6.43 -3.02 -10.81
CA THR A 89 6.53 -2.04 -9.74
C THR A 89 7.61 -2.41 -8.74
N PHE A 90 8.33 -1.40 -8.23
CA PHE A 90 9.39 -1.58 -7.24
C PHE A 90 9.10 -0.75 -6.00
N ASP A 91 9.13 -1.36 -4.83
CA ASP A 91 8.87 -0.72 -3.55
C ASP A 91 10.17 -0.57 -2.73
N ASP A 92 10.12 0.30 -1.71
CA ASP A 92 11.17 0.51 -0.69
C ASP A 92 12.41 1.29 -1.10
N GLY A 93 12.59 1.61 -2.39
CA GLY A 93 13.71 2.40 -2.88
C GLY A 93 13.56 3.92 -2.63
N PRO A 94 14.51 4.73 -3.16
CA PRO A 94 15.71 4.29 -3.87
C PRO A 94 16.79 3.75 -2.93
N ASP A 95 17.55 2.76 -3.39
CA ASP A 95 18.72 2.21 -2.72
C ASP A 95 19.96 2.39 -3.60
N PRO A 96 21.09 2.92 -3.09
CA PRO A 96 22.26 3.25 -3.89
C PRO A 96 22.96 2.05 -4.54
N ARG A 97 22.70 0.83 -4.06
CA ARG A 97 23.19 -0.40 -4.65
C ARG A 97 22.20 -0.98 -5.66
N TRP A 98 20.92 -1.08 -5.28
CA TRP A 98 19.95 -1.88 -6.04
C TRP A 98 19.22 -1.09 -7.12
N THR A 99 18.81 0.15 -6.84
CA THR A 99 18.10 0.97 -7.81
C THR A 99 18.86 1.18 -9.11
N PRO A 100 20.20 1.47 -9.10
CA PRO A 100 20.96 1.55 -10.35
C PRO A 100 20.94 0.26 -11.16
N MET A 101 21.07 -0.91 -10.51
CA MET A 101 21.05 -2.22 -11.19
C MET A 101 19.69 -2.51 -11.82
N VAL A 102 18.59 -2.11 -11.13
CA VAL A 102 17.23 -2.22 -11.68
C VAL A 102 17.07 -1.33 -12.90
N LEU A 103 17.50 -0.06 -12.82
CA LEU A 103 17.40 0.88 -13.94
C LEU A 103 18.22 0.42 -15.16
N ASP A 104 19.43 -0.11 -14.95
CA ASP A 104 20.25 -0.66 -16.02
C ASP A 104 19.56 -1.88 -16.68
N MET A 105 19.01 -2.80 -15.89
CA MET A 105 18.25 -3.96 -16.38
C MET A 105 17.01 -3.53 -17.18
N LEU A 106 16.24 -2.55 -16.70
CA LEU A 106 15.06 -2.04 -17.39
C LEU A 106 15.42 -1.38 -18.72
N ALA A 107 16.52 -0.61 -18.73
CA ALA A 107 17.04 0.02 -19.96
C ALA A 107 17.48 -1.02 -21.00
N GLU A 108 18.21 -2.07 -20.58
CA GLU A 108 18.62 -3.17 -21.46
C GLU A 108 17.44 -3.91 -22.07
N LEU A 109 16.35 -4.07 -21.32
CA LEU A 109 15.15 -4.78 -21.75
C LEU A 109 14.09 -3.86 -22.40
N GLY A 110 14.32 -2.55 -22.45
CA GLY A 110 13.36 -1.59 -22.99
C GLY A 110 12.01 -1.60 -22.26
N ALA A 111 12.03 -1.81 -20.93
CA ALA A 111 10.84 -1.91 -20.10
C ALA A 111 10.67 -0.65 -19.25
N SER A 112 9.43 -0.11 -19.17
CA SER A 112 9.06 0.91 -18.19
C SER A 112 8.55 0.28 -16.91
N ALA A 113 8.68 0.99 -15.79
CA ALA A 113 8.24 0.55 -14.47
C ALA A 113 7.73 1.73 -13.64
N THR A 114 7.11 1.43 -12.48
CA THR A 114 6.73 2.41 -11.47
C THR A 114 7.44 2.11 -10.16
N PHE A 115 8.05 3.12 -9.55
CA PHE A 115 8.79 3.01 -8.29
C PHE A 115 7.99 3.68 -7.16
N PHE A 116 7.62 2.91 -6.13
CA PHE A 116 7.00 3.44 -4.91
C PHE A 116 8.09 3.69 -3.87
N VAL A 117 8.46 4.96 -3.73
CA VAL A 117 9.66 5.35 -2.98
C VAL A 117 9.35 5.77 -1.55
N LEU A 118 10.26 5.45 -0.62
CA LEU A 118 10.25 5.97 0.74
C LEU A 118 10.83 7.37 0.78
N GLY A 119 10.14 8.33 1.41
CA GLY A 119 10.59 9.71 1.46
C GLY A 119 11.96 9.90 2.10
N GLU A 120 12.31 9.12 3.14
CA GLU A 120 13.64 9.14 3.74
C GLU A 120 14.74 8.69 2.76
N ALA A 121 14.45 7.70 1.92
CA ALA A 121 15.37 7.22 0.90
C ALA A 121 15.52 8.23 -0.24
N VAL A 122 14.44 8.90 -0.65
CA VAL A 122 14.49 10.01 -1.62
C VAL A 122 15.35 11.13 -1.09
N ALA A 123 15.18 11.56 0.16
CA ALA A 123 15.98 12.61 0.77
C ALA A 123 17.49 12.25 0.85
N ALA A 124 17.80 10.96 0.98
CA ALA A 124 19.18 10.47 1.00
C ALA A 124 19.80 10.35 -0.42
N HIS A 125 18.99 10.04 -1.44
CA HIS A 125 19.43 9.72 -2.80
C HIS A 125 18.53 10.36 -3.87
N PRO A 126 18.38 11.71 -3.89
CA PRO A 126 17.49 12.40 -4.83
C PRO A 126 17.89 12.21 -6.30
N ASP A 127 19.18 12.05 -6.57
CA ASP A 127 19.73 11.78 -7.90
C ASP A 127 19.21 10.48 -8.53
N LEU A 128 18.92 9.47 -7.72
CA LEU A 128 18.35 8.22 -8.20
C LEU A 128 16.88 8.40 -8.61
N VAL A 129 16.12 9.21 -7.88
CA VAL A 129 14.73 9.55 -8.23
C VAL A 129 14.69 10.40 -9.51
N ALA A 130 15.61 11.38 -9.64
CA ALA A 130 15.78 12.13 -10.89
C ALA A 130 16.03 11.18 -12.07
N ARG A 131 16.95 10.21 -11.91
CA ARG A 131 17.26 9.21 -12.93
C ARG A 131 16.04 8.34 -13.28
N GLN A 132 15.28 7.89 -12.28
CA GLN A 132 14.03 7.13 -12.52
C GLN A 132 13.08 7.91 -13.45
N ALA A 133 12.82 9.18 -13.13
CA ALA A 133 11.93 10.02 -13.93
C ALA A 133 12.50 10.33 -15.32
N GLU A 134 13.79 10.69 -15.43
CA GLU A 134 14.46 11.03 -16.69
C GLU A 134 14.52 9.84 -17.67
N THR A 135 14.55 8.62 -17.16
CA THR A 135 14.58 7.39 -17.98
C THR A 135 13.18 6.84 -18.29
N GLY A 136 12.11 7.61 -18.01
CA GLY A 136 10.75 7.29 -18.43
C GLY A 136 10.00 6.35 -17.50
N HIS A 137 10.46 6.20 -16.26
CA HIS A 137 9.75 5.49 -15.21
C HIS A 137 8.83 6.44 -14.43
N GLU A 138 7.82 5.89 -13.78
CA GLU A 138 6.93 6.62 -12.90
C GLU A 138 7.38 6.50 -11.45
N VAL A 139 7.21 7.57 -10.68
CA VAL A 139 7.53 7.58 -9.24
C VAL A 139 6.26 7.83 -8.45
N GLY A 140 5.94 6.93 -7.53
CA GLY A 140 4.81 6.99 -6.62
C GLY A 140 5.25 7.04 -5.15
N VAL A 141 4.30 7.29 -4.26
CA VAL A 141 4.51 7.44 -2.81
C VAL A 141 4.49 6.08 -2.12
N HIS A 142 5.45 5.85 -1.17
CA HIS A 142 5.46 4.68 -0.27
C HIS A 142 5.61 5.06 1.22
N ASN A 143 5.05 6.21 1.62
CA ASN A 143 5.24 6.86 2.91
C ASN A 143 6.65 7.47 3.10
N TRP A 144 6.82 8.21 4.21
CA TRP A 144 8.14 8.73 4.59
C TRP A 144 9.09 7.64 5.05
N VAL A 145 8.60 6.75 5.95
CA VAL A 145 9.28 5.53 6.40
C VAL A 145 8.33 4.35 6.23
N HIS A 146 8.88 3.14 6.10
CA HIS A 146 8.10 1.93 5.90
C HIS A 146 7.41 1.46 7.19
N THR A 147 6.42 2.21 7.64
CA THR A 147 5.58 1.88 8.80
C THR A 147 4.18 1.47 8.36
N ASP A 148 3.59 0.55 9.14
CA ASP A 148 2.20 0.15 8.93
C ASP A 148 1.27 1.36 9.12
N VAL A 149 0.40 1.62 8.15
CA VAL A 149 -0.55 2.73 8.22
C VAL A 149 -1.71 2.45 9.19
N TYR A 150 -1.95 1.17 9.50
CA TYR A 150 -3.04 0.78 10.37
C TYR A 150 -2.87 1.33 11.78
N GLY A 151 -3.82 2.15 12.18
CA GLY A 151 -3.81 2.74 13.51
C GLY A 151 -2.90 3.96 13.68
N VAL A 152 -2.29 4.45 12.62
CA VAL A 152 -1.57 5.74 12.63
C VAL A 152 -2.58 6.89 12.74
N GLU A 153 -2.24 7.90 13.52
CA GLU A 153 -3.04 9.12 13.58
C GLU A 153 -3.04 9.81 12.22
N VAL A 154 -4.22 10.31 11.80
CA VAL A 154 -4.41 10.83 10.45
C VAL A 154 -3.46 11.98 10.09
N ASP A 155 -3.15 12.87 11.05
CA ASP A 155 -2.25 13.99 10.81
C ASP A 155 -0.79 13.52 10.61
N ALA A 156 -0.37 12.48 11.31
CA ALA A 156 0.94 11.86 11.10
C ALA A 156 1.01 11.16 9.73
N LEU A 157 -0.10 10.56 9.28
CA LEU A 157 -0.17 9.95 7.96
C LEU A 157 -0.14 11.03 6.85
N ARG A 158 -0.86 12.14 7.04
CA ARG A 158 -0.80 13.31 6.15
C ARG A 158 0.63 13.83 6.03
N ASP A 159 1.30 14.08 7.16
CA ASP A 159 2.70 14.55 7.18
C ASP A 159 3.63 13.59 6.43
N SER A 160 3.49 12.30 6.67
CA SER A 160 4.29 11.26 5.99
C SER A 160 4.13 11.30 4.47
N VAL A 161 2.89 11.38 3.97
CA VAL A 161 2.60 11.43 2.54
C VAL A 161 3.06 12.77 1.94
N ASP A 162 2.74 13.90 2.57
CA ASP A 162 3.08 15.24 2.08
C ASP A 162 4.58 15.46 1.98
N ARG A 163 5.34 15.03 2.99
CA ARG A 163 6.81 15.11 2.98
C ARG A 163 7.42 14.24 1.88
N THR A 164 6.84 13.08 1.61
CA THR A 164 7.31 12.20 0.54
C THR A 164 7.02 12.80 -0.83
N ILE A 165 5.83 13.37 -1.04
CA ILE A 165 5.49 14.10 -2.27
C ILE A 165 6.48 15.24 -2.51
N THR A 166 6.73 16.05 -1.48
CA THR A 166 7.67 17.16 -1.54
C THR A 166 9.07 16.68 -1.92
N ALA A 167 9.57 15.63 -1.26
CA ALA A 167 10.89 15.08 -1.56
C ALA A 167 11.01 14.56 -3.01
N ILE A 168 9.97 13.90 -3.54
CA ILE A 168 9.90 13.44 -4.93
C ILE A 168 9.99 14.62 -5.90
N GLN A 169 9.24 15.69 -5.65
CA GLN A 169 9.24 16.89 -6.49
C GLN A 169 10.57 17.65 -6.40
N ASP A 170 11.16 17.79 -5.21
CA ASP A 170 12.46 18.40 -4.99
C ASP A 170 13.61 17.62 -5.68
N ALA A 171 13.43 16.31 -5.83
CA ALA A 171 14.34 15.47 -6.61
C ALA A 171 14.17 15.62 -8.14
N GLY A 172 13.20 16.42 -8.61
CA GLY A 172 12.98 16.69 -10.04
C GLY A 172 11.99 15.76 -10.72
N ALA A 173 11.36 14.82 -10.01
CA ALA A 173 10.29 13.98 -10.56
C ALA A 173 8.94 14.73 -10.59
N PRO A 174 8.00 14.35 -11.49
CA PRO A 174 6.65 14.92 -11.52
C PRO A 174 5.89 14.69 -10.21
N GLN A 175 4.80 15.48 -10.00
CA GLN A 175 3.84 15.22 -8.95
C GLN A 175 3.35 13.76 -9.03
N PRO A 176 3.51 12.95 -7.98
CA PRO A 176 3.01 11.57 -7.98
C PRO A 176 1.48 11.54 -8.03
N ALA A 177 0.95 10.60 -8.80
CA ALA A 177 -0.48 10.31 -8.89
C ALA A 177 -0.88 9.06 -8.11
N LEU A 178 0.09 8.28 -7.65
CA LEU A 178 -0.11 6.98 -7.03
C LEU A 178 0.53 6.89 -5.65
N TRP A 179 -0.17 6.20 -4.77
CA TRP A 179 0.34 5.81 -3.47
C TRP A 179 0.18 4.30 -3.27
N ARG A 180 1.22 3.65 -2.79
CA ARG A 180 1.14 2.29 -2.25
C ARG A 180 1.48 2.36 -0.77
N PRO A 181 0.49 2.19 0.13
CA PRO A 181 0.78 2.11 1.56
C PRO A 181 1.66 0.88 1.86
N PRO A 182 2.62 1.00 2.81
CA PRO A 182 3.41 -0.14 3.27
C PRO A 182 2.57 -1.36 3.62
N TYR A 183 3.08 -2.56 3.28
CA TYR A 183 2.40 -3.85 3.44
C TYR A 183 1.09 -4.00 2.64
N GLY A 184 0.73 -3.06 1.78
CA GLY A 184 -0.55 -3.04 1.06
C GLY A 184 -1.75 -2.84 1.97
N ARG A 185 -1.56 -2.30 3.17
CA ARG A 185 -2.66 -2.07 4.12
C ARG A 185 -3.37 -0.77 3.85
N VAL A 186 -4.70 -0.83 3.83
CA VAL A 186 -5.57 0.31 3.55
C VAL A 186 -6.66 0.36 4.61
N ASP A 187 -6.79 1.52 5.25
CA ASP A 187 -7.88 1.81 6.20
C ASP A 187 -8.58 3.12 5.83
N ALA A 188 -9.60 3.51 6.58
CA ALA A 188 -10.36 4.73 6.29
C ALA A 188 -9.49 6.01 6.34
N PRO A 189 -8.55 6.20 7.28
CA PRO A 189 -7.57 7.27 7.22
C PRO A 189 -6.73 7.28 5.93
N ALA A 190 -6.24 6.13 5.48
CA ALA A 190 -5.45 6.03 4.26
C ALA A 190 -6.26 6.45 3.02
N LEU A 191 -7.50 5.95 2.89
CA LEU A 191 -8.40 6.36 1.79
C LEU A 191 -8.66 7.86 1.77
N MET A 192 -8.88 8.46 2.94
CA MET A 192 -9.11 9.89 3.04
C MET A 192 -7.86 10.69 2.66
N VAL A 193 -6.69 10.32 3.18
CA VAL A 193 -5.42 11.01 2.87
C VAL A 193 -5.08 10.90 1.39
N ALA A 194 -5.32 9.74 0.77
CA ALA A 194 -5.17 9.57 -0.67
C ALA A 194 -6.09 10.52 -1.45
N ALA A 195 -7.37 10.54 -1.11
CA ALA A 195 -8.37 11.38 -1.77
C ALA A 195 -8.14 12.89 -1.58
N GLU A 196 -7.60 13.32 -0.44
CA GLU A 196 -7.23 14.72 -0.19
C GLU A 196 -6.06 15.20 -1.08
N ARG A 197 -5.29 14.29 -1.65
CA ARG A 197 -4.08 14.56 -2.43
C ARG A 197 -4.17 14.11 -3.89
N ASP A 198 -5.37 13.76 -4.32
CA ASP A 198 -5.63 13.24 -5.67
C ASP A 198 -4.72 12.04 -6.02
N LEU A 199 -4.46 11.17 -5.02
CA LEU A 199 -3.70 9.94 -5.20
C LEU A 199 -4.64 8.75 -5.34
N ASP A 200 -4.40 7.89 -6.32
CA ASP A 200 -4.98 6.55 -6.33
C ASP A 200 -4.09 5.58 -5.54
N ILE A 201 -4.69 4.57 -4.92
CA ILE A 201 -3.97 3.52 -4.23
C ILE A 201 -3.78 2.35 -5.19
N LEU A 202 -2.53 1.99 -5.47
CA LEU A 202 -2.19 0.85 -6.30
C LEU A 202 -1.60 -0.29 -5.46
N LEU A 203 -2.27 -1.41 -5.43
CA LEU A 203 -1.79 -2.66 -4.88
C LEU A 203 -1.16 -3.53 -6.00
N TRP A 204 -1.26 -4.85 -5.92
CA TRP A 204 -0.65 -5.74 -6.91
C TRP A 204 -1.48 -7.01 -7.10
N SER A 205 -1.31 -7.67 -8.24
CA SER A 205 -1.87 -8.99 -8.53
C SER A 205 -0.82 -10.10 -8.44
N GLU A 206 0.46 -9.77 -8.70
CA GLU A 206 1.58 -10.71 -8.66
C GLU A 206 2.67 -10.22 -7.71
N HIS A 207 3.40 -11.14 -7.07
CA HIS A 207 4.46 -10.81 -6.11
C HIS A 207 5.72 -11.66 -6.31
N THR A 208 6.89 -11.03 -6.28
CA THR A 208 8.19 -11.65 -6.56
C THR A 208 9.13 -11.66 -5.33
N PRO A 209 8.78 -12.26 -4.18
CA PRO A 209 9.61 -12.23 -2.99
C PRO A 209 10.85 -13.12 -3.07
N THR A 210 10.92 -14.02 -4.04
CA THR A 210 12.03 -14.94 -4.27
C THR A 210 12.31 -15.10 -5.75
N ALA A 211 13.55 -15.45 -6.11
CA ALA A 211 13.93 -15.70 -7.49
C ALA A 211 13.08 -16.79 -8.19
N ARG A 212 12.63 -17.80 -7.43
CA ARG A 212 11.72 -18.81 -7.95
C ARG A 212 10.38 -18.19 -8.33
N LEU A 213 9.73 -17.47 -7.40
CA LEU A 213 8.43 -16.84 -7.68
C LEU A 213 8.55 -15.75 -8.75
N ALA A 214 9.69 -15.06 -8.81
CA ALA A 214 9.94 -14.12 -9.89
C ALA A 214 9.91 -14.83 -11.28
N ARG A 215 10.51 -16.02 -11.42
CA ARG A 215 10.42 -16.80 -12.67
C ARG A 215 9.00 -17.33 -12.94
N ASP A 216 8.31 -17.76 -11.88
CA ASP A 216 6.94 -18.30 -12.00
C ASP A 216 5.94 -17.22 -12.49
N VAL A 217 6.24 -15.91 -12.32
CA VAL A 217 5.42 -14.79 -12.79
C VAL A 217 5.22 -14.84 -14.32
N ALA A 218 6.20 -15.31 -15.08
CA ALA A 218 6.06 -15.47 -16.54
C ALA A 218 4.92 -16.41 -16.95
N ASP A 219 4.53 -17.34 -16.07
CA ASP A 219 3.45 -18.29 -16.28
C ASP A 219 2.10 -17.83 -15.68
N THR A 220 2.12 -16.89 -14.73
CA THR A 220 0.91 -16.45 -13.99
C THR A 220 0.43 -15.06 -14.38
N ALA A 221 1.33 -14.16 -14.74
CA ALA A 221 0.96 -12.81 -15.16
C ALA A 221 0.21 -12.82 -16.51
N HIS A 222 -0.73 -11.90 -16.62
CA HIS A 222 -1.60 -11.72 -17.78
C HIS A 222 -1.81 -10.24 -18.05
N ALA A 223 -2.45 -9.91 -19.15
CA ALA A 223 -2.81 -8.54 -19.49
C ALA A 223 -3.49 -7.83 -18.30
N GLY A 224 -2.99 -6.67 -17.96
CA GLY A 224 -3.43 -5.90 -16.79
C GLY A 224 -2.71 -6.23 -15.47
N SER A 225 -1.85 -7.25 -15.40
CA SER A 225 -1.15 -7.60 -14.14
C SER A 225 -0.26 -6.46 -13.64
N VAL A 226 -0.29 -6.26 -12.32
CA VAL A 226 0.64 -5.42 -11.56
C VAL A 226 1.57 -6.32 -10.75
N ILE A 227 2.85 -6.29 -11.09
CA ILE A 227 3.88 -7.18 -10.54
C ILE A 227 4.67 -6.41 -9.46
N LEU A 228 4.61 -6.88 -8.21
CA LEU A 228 5.36 -6.31 -7.09
C LEU A 228 6.76 -6.90 -6.99
N CYS A 229 7.74 -6.02 -7.08
CA CYS A 229 9.15 -6.24 -6.79
C CYS A 229 9.63 -5.23 -5.74
N HIS A 230 10.91 -5.27 -5.37
CA HIS A 230 11.53 -4.34 -4.46
C HIS A 230 12.92 -3.97 -4.96
N ASP A 231 13.29 -2.69 -4.83
CA ASP A 231 14.63 -2.17 -5.13
C ASP A 231 15.32 -1.52 -3.92
N GLY A 232 14.69 -1.63 -2.74
CA GLY A 232 15.22 -1.10 -1.48
C GLY A 232 15.17 -2.08 -0.32
N ARG A 233 15.67 -1.64 0.85
CA ARG A 233 15.76 -2.38 2.10
C ARG A 233 16.60 -3.67 1.96
N THR A 234 16.15 -4.79 2.53
CA THR A 234 16.92 -6.04 2.61
C THR A 234 16.48 -7.13 1.63
N GLN A 235 15.50 -6.84 0.79
CA GLN A 235 14.86 -7.84 -0.08
C GLN A 235 15.64 -8.16 -1.37
N PRO A 236 16.19 -7.18 -2.10
CA PRO A 236 16.87 -7.47 -3.35
C PRO A 236 18.17 -8.28 -3.15
N ASN A 237 18.46 -9.11 -4.14
CA ASN A 237 19.75 -9.74 -4.34
C ASN A 237 19.94 -9.99 -5.84
N GLU A 238 21.17 -10.22 -6.27
CA GLU A 238 21.51 -10.35 -7.69
C GLU A 238 20.78 -11.51 -8.39
N GLU A 239 20.53 -12.61 -7.69
CA GLU A 239 19.77 -13.74 -8.24
C GLU A 239 18.30 -13.37 -8.45
N LEU A 240 17.69 -12.67 -7.50
CA LEU A 240 16.31 -12.19 -7.63
C LEU A 240 16.19 -11.19 -8.77
N LEU A 241 17.08 -10.20 -8.87
CA LEU A 241 17.04 -9.22 -9.96
C LEU A 241 17.22 -9.88 -11.34
N ARG A 242 18.12 -10.88 -11.45
CA ARG A 242 18.27 -11.68 -12.68
C ARG A 242 16.98 -12.42 -13.01
N ALA A 243 16.34 -13.06 -12.02
CA ALA A 243 15.08 -13.77 -12.22
C ALA A 243 13.94 -12.83 -12.66
N VAL A 244 13.90 -11.60 -12.15
CA VAL A 244 12.96 -10.55 -12.61
C VAL A 244 13.25 -10.21 -14.09
N GLY A 245 14.51 -10.02 -14.48
CA GLY A 245 14.90 -9.78 -15.88
C GLY A 245 14.53 -10.93 -16.81
N GLU A 246 14.71 -12.17 -16.36
CA GLU A 246 14.28 -13.38 -17.09
C GLU A 246 12.75 -13.37 -17.32
N SER A 247 11.96 -12.96 -16.32
CA SER A 247 10.50 -12.86 -16.43
C SER A 247 10.06 -11.75 -17.36
N ILE A 248 10.73 -10.58 -17.32
CA ILE A 248 10.46 -9.49 -18.27
C ILE A 248 10.64 -10.00 -19.69
N SER A 249 11.79 -10.64 -19.98
CA SER A 249 12.09 -11.18 -21.32
C SER A 249 11.07 -12.23 -21.75
N ALA A 250 10.64 -13.11 -20.85
CA ALA A 250 9.65 -14.15 -21.13
C ALA A 250 8.26 -13.55 -21.44
N LEU A 251 7.80 -12.58 -20.67
CA LEU A 251 6.52 -11.90 -20.90
C LEU A 251 6.54 -11.07 -22.18
N GLN A 252 7.64 -10.41 -22.51
CA GLN A 252 7.83 -9.75 -23.82
C GLN A 252 7.78 -10.75 -24.97
N GLY A 253 8.38 -11.94 -24.79
CA GLY A 253 8.28 -13.04 -25.75
C GLY A 253 6.86 -13.56 -25.97
N GLN A 254 5.97 -13.36 -25.00
CA GLN A 254 4.54 -13.67 -25.08
C GLN A 254 3.71 -12.50 -25.66
N GLY A 255 4.34 -11.38 -26.01
CA GLY A 255 3.69 -10.20 -26.60
C GLY A 255 3.30 -9.11 -25.59
N MET A 256 3.64 -9.26 -24.31
CA MET A 256 3.33 -8.25 -23.29
C MET A 256 4.25 -7.03 -23.42
N THR A 257 3.68 -5.84 -23.19
CA THR A 257 4.40 -4.58 -23.13
C THR A 257 4.45 -4.08 -21.67
N PHE A 258 5.63 -3.69 -21.20
CA PHE A 258 5.81 -3.13 -19.88
C PHE A 258 5.57 -1.62 -19.90
N VAL A 259 4.58 -1.16 -19.14
CA VAL A 259 4.16 0.24 -19.05
C VAL A 259 4.18 0.73 -17.61
N THR A 260 4.14 2.05 -17.41
CA THR A 260 3.94 2.64 -16.07
C THR A 260 2.54 2.34 -15.54
N ALA A 261 2.37 2.42 -14.22
CA ALA A 261 1.10 2.11 -13.59
C ALA A 261 -0.01 3.09 -14.01
N SER A 262 0.28 4.39 -14.10
CA SER A 262 -0.69 5.37 -14.61
C SER A 262 -1.13 5.03 -16.03
N ARG A 263 -0.21 4.61 -16.91
CA ARG A 263 -0.54 4.15 -18.26
C ARG A 263 -1.41 2.89 -18.25
N LEU A 264 -1.07 1.91 -17.39
CA LEU A 264 -1.84 0.67 -17.26
C LEU A 264 -3.29 0.94 -16.83
N MET A 265 -3.49 1.96 -15.97
CA MET A 265 -4.79 2.34 -15.40
C MET A 265 -5.62 3.25 -16.32
N GLU A 266 -5.07 3.75 -17.42
CA GLU A 266 -5.83 4.53 -18.41
C GLU A 266 -6.97 3.70 -19.01
N GLY A 267 -8.19 4.22 -18.97
CA GLY A 267 -9.37 3.55 -19.50
C GLY A 267 -9.97 2.48 -18.58
N SER A 268 -9.39 2.25 -17.39
CA SER A 268 -10.01 1.43 -16.34
C SER A 268 -11.11 2.24 -15.65
N GLU A 269 -12.12 2.69 -16.40
CA GLU A 269 -13.30 3.27 -15.80
C GLU A 269 -14.07 2.17 -15.07
N ILE A 270 -14.42 2.42 -13.80
CA ILE A 270 -15.35 1.58 -13.07
C ILE A 270 -16.67 1.67 -13.85
N GLY A 271 -17.08 0.55 -14.45
CA GLY A 271 -18.35 0.48 -15.16
C GLY A 271 -19.45 1.03 -14.27
N SER A 272 -20.11 2.07 -14.76
CA SER A 272 -21.24 2.76 -14.13
C SER A 272 -22.47 1.86 -13.96
#